data_5b469443e7c038f75c319fdd6b5760ee
#
_entry.id   5b469443e7c038f75c319fdd6b5760ee
#
_cell.length_a   1.000
_cell.length_b   1.000
_cell.length_c   1.000
_cell.angle_alpha   90.00
_cell.angle_beta   90.00
_cell.angle_gamma   90.00
#
_symmetry.space_group_name_H-M   'P 1'
#
loop_
_entity.id
_entity.type
_entity.pdbx_description
1 polymer ?
#
loop_
_entity_poly.entity_id
_entity_poly.type
_entity_poly.pdbx_seq_one_letter_code
_entity_poly.pdbx_strand_id
1 'polypeptide(L)'
;MPLGAFSESHKKQVLSLKDVTFADMNLSRFVWQPCQQVESLDQQSIRFVFEDGDVRGYGAAYKLDATHYRLNLIVDPRHSRKGSGSQLLQKVEEEVVREKGKYLQARVLEAMPGSVNFALSRGFTQIHVMRGMSLRAVDFSFGKWTQLGQELAARGFVLTNLKKECESNCDAINKLVELHKFARQGWPSPDPTWQLDGSVDSLRAPFTSIKYPEHFSILKFKENYIGFTSAKNLATGTGVHPQYRNLGVATYLKAFNINQCIEAGENYFESATASPPMQRVNEKLGYRFNSVSEVRFVKEL
;
A
#
# COMPACT_ATOMS: atom_id res chain seq x y z
N MET A 1 29.20 6.32 -19.15
CA MET A 1 27.79 6.79 -19.21
C MET A 1 27.64 7.92 -18.18
N PRO A 2 27.21 9.12 -18.59
CA PRO A 2 27.08 10.23 -17.66
C PRO A 2 25.83 10.06 -16.77
N LEU A 3 26.00 10.37 -15.51
CA LEU A 3 24.94 10.51 -14.53
C LEU A 3 24.51 11.98 -14.51
N GLY A 4 23.26 12.25 -14.83
CA GLY A 4 22.70 13.60 -14.94
C GLY A 4 21.48 13.84 -14.05
N ALA A 5 21.12 15.10 -13.85
CA ALA A 5 19.86 15.45 -13.20
C ALA A 5 18.68 15.10 -14.14
N PHE A 6 17.57 14.63 -13.53
CA PHE A 6 16.34 14.41 -14.29
C PHE A 6 15.75 15.74 -14.78
N SER A 7 15.24 15.74 -16.02
CA SER A 7 14.42 16.80 -16.59
C SER A 7 13.11 16.23 -17.15
N GLU A 8 12.13 17.08 -17.44
CA GLU A 8 10.84 16.63 -17.99
C GLU A 8 10.98 15.92 -19.35
N SER A 9 12.04 16.21 -20.11
CA SER A 9 12.34 15.51 -21.37
C SER A 9 12.63 14.02 -21.17
N HIS A 10 13.10 13.61 -19.99
CA HIS A 10 13.38 12.21 -19.65
C HIS A 10 12.14 11.41 -19.26
N LYS A 11 11.02 12.10 -18.95
CA LYS A 11 9.81 11.47 -18.39
C LYS A 11 9.32 10.30 -19.23
N LYS A 12 9.19 10.49 -20.54
CA LYS A 12 8.72 9.44 -21.46
C LYS A 12 9.64 8.22 -21.46
N GLN A 13 10.95 8.45 -21.43
CA GLN A 13 11.94 7.38 -21.44
C GLN A 13 11.99 6.63 -20.10
N VAL A 14 11.84 7.34 -18.98
CA VAL A 14 11.74 6.71 -17.63
C VAL A 14 10.49 5.83 -17.51
N LEU A 15 9.35 6.27 -18.05
CA LEU A 15 8.14 5.46 -18.12
C LEU A 15 8.33 4.20 -18.97
N SER A 16 8.96 4.33 -20.13
CA SER A 16 9.31 3.19 -20.99
C SER A 16 10.30 2.22 -20.31
N LEU A 17 11.25 2.74 -19.54
CA LEU A 17 12.19 1.92 -18.77
C LEU A 17 11.45 1.03 -17.73
N LYS A 18 10.38 1.54 -17.12
CA LYS A 18 9.50 0.76 -16.25
C LYS A 18 8.89 -0.43 -17.00
N ASP A 19 8.34 -0.18 -18.19
CA ASP A 19 7.67 -1.23 -18.96
C ASP A 19 8.63 -2.34 -19.35
N VAL A 20 9.87 -2.00 -19.73
CA VAL A 20 10.93 -2.98 -20.01
C VAL A 20 11.35 -3.75 -18.76
N THR A 21 11.45 -3.08 -17.61
CA THR A 21 11.92 -3.70 -16.36
C THR A 21 10.92 -4.70 -15.79
N PHE A 22 9.63 -4.47 -16.01
CA PHE A 22 8.54 -5.25 -15.44
C PHE A 22 7.71 -6.00 -16.50
N ALA A 23 8.21 -6.10 -17.75
CA ALA A 23 7.48 -6.68 -18.89
C ALA A 23 6.94 -8.10 -18.62
N ASP A 24 7.75 -8.93 -17.94
CA ASP A 24 7.41 -10.33 -17.65
C ASP A 24 6.61 -10.50 -16.33
N MET A 25 6.27 -9.40 -15.67
CA MET A 25 5.56 -9.43 -14.40
C MET A 25 4.10 -9.02 -14.58
N ASN A 26 3.19 -9.92 -14.23
CA ASN A 26 1.78 -9.58 -14.10
C ASN A 26 1.58 -8.74 -12.83
N LEU A 27 1.91 -7.45 -12.93
CA LEU A 27 1.83 -6.52 -11.81
C LEU A 27 0.39 -6.21 -11.49
N SER A 28 -0.03 -6.55 -10.28
CA SER A 28 -1.33 -6.22 -9.74
C SER A 28 -1.46 -4.71 -9.47
N ARG A 29 -2.70 -4.26 -9.27
CA ARG A 29 -2.98 -2.85 -8.87
C ARG A 29 -2.29 -2.45 -7.56
N PHE A 30 -1.94 -3.43 -6.72
CA PHE A 30 -1.26 -3.21 -5.44
C PHE A 30 0.24 -3.11 -5.55
N VAL A 31 0.81 -3.57 -6.65
CA VAL A 31 2.23 -3.40 -6.85
C VAL A 31 2.48 -1.92 -7.09
N TRP A 32 3.07 -1.35 -6.09
CA TRP A 32 3.55 0.00 -6.19
C TRP A 32 4.52 0.11 -7.38
N GLN A 33 4.15 0.93 -8.33
CA GLN A 33 4.96 1.12 -9.51
C GLN A 33 5.89 2.31 -9.28
N PRO A 34 7.21 2.11 -9.21
CA PRO A 34 8.16 3.18 -8.98
C PRO A 34 7.93 4.40 -9.87
N CYS A 35 7.53 4.15 -11.12
CA CYS A 35 7.36 5.21 -12.11
C CYS A 35 5.98 5.89 -12.10
N GLN A 36 4.97 5.39 -11.41
CA GLN A 36 3.70 6.11 -11.27
C GLN A 36 3.88 7.47 -10.60
N GLN A 37 4.91 7.60 -9.78
CA GLN A 37 5.24 8.85 -9.12
C GLN A 37 6.00 9.85 -10.00
N VAL A 38 6.51 9.43 -11.15
CA VAL A 38 7.06 10.36 -12.15
C VAL A 38 5.97 11.30 -12.71
N GLU A 39 4.71 10.87 -12.69
CA GLU A 39 3.58 11.69 -13.15
C GLU A 39 3.07 12.67 -12.09
N SER A 40 3.25 12.36 -10.81
CA SER A 40 2.79 13.14 -9.65
C SER A 40 3.91 13.79 -8.86
N LEU A 41 5.08 13.97 -9.49
CA LEU A 41 6.26 14.46 -8.78
C LEU A 41 6.09 15.87 -8.28
N ASP A 42 6.12 15.98 -6.97
CA ASP A 42 6.46 17.17 -6.26
C ASP A 42 7.84 17.68 -6.73
N GLN A 43 7.98 19.00 -6.92
CA GLN A 43 9.25 19.64 -7.33
C GLN A 43 10.39 19.42 -6.33
N GLN A 44 10.10 18.88 -5.14
CA GLN A 44 11.06 18.59 -4.07
C GLN A 44 11.69 17.20 -4.16
N SER A 45 11.35 16.36 -5.14
CA SER A 45 11.92 15.01 -5.26
C SER A 45 13.33 15.05 -5.83
N ILE A 46 14.25 14.36 -5.18
CA ILE A 46 15.61 14.11 -5.67
C ILE A 46 15.52 13.16 -6.86
N ARG A 47 16.09 13.52 -8.02
CA ARG A 47 15.95 12.74 -9.26
C ARG A 47 17.21 12.76 -10.11
N PHE A 48 17.64 11.58 -10.53
CA PHE A 48 18.77 11.39 -11.43
C PHE A 48 18.46 10.37 -12.50
N VAL A 49 19.11 10.54 -13.66
CA VAL A 49 19.08 9.59 -14.77
C VAL A 49 20.49 9.17 -15.14
N PHE A 50 20.58 7.97 -15.68
CA PHE A 50 21.79 7.42 -16.25
C PHE A 50 21.55 7.24 -17.74
N GLU A 51 22.32 7.96 -18.58
CA GLU A 51 22.09 8.07 -20.03
C GLU A 51 23.25 7.50 -20.85
N ASP A 52 22.90 6.93 -22.00
CA ASP A 52 23.82 6.55 -23.06
C ASP A 52 23.04 6.62 -24.39
N GLY A 53 22.81 7.88 -24.86
CA GLY A 53 21.88 8.15 -25.92
C GLY A 53 20.41 8.08 -25.49
N ASP A 54 20.05 7.06 -24.71
CA ASP A 54 18.75 6.88 -24.06
C ASP A 54 18.91 6.73 -22.55
N VAL A 55 17.82 6.96 -21.81
CA VAL A 55 17.79 6.70 -20.37
C VAL A 55 17.89 5.19 -20.10
N ARG A 56 18.94 4.78 -19.42
CA ARG A 56 19.25 3.38 -19.05
C ARG A 56 19.06 3.12 -17.56
N GLY A 57 18.89 4.15 -16.76
CA GLY A 57 18.63 4.04 -15.34
C GLY A 57 17.98 5.30 -14.79
N TYR A 58 17.21 5.13 -13.74
CA TYR A 58 16.54 6.20 -13.01
C TYR A 58 16.68 5.93 -11.52
N GLY A 59 17.12 6.95 -10.77
CA GLY A 59 17.21 6.96 -9.33
C GLY A 59 16.52 8.19 -8.78
N ALA A 60 15.63 8.00 -7.81
CA ALA A 60 14.93 9.10 -7.15
C ALA A 60 14.71 8.81 -5.68
N ALA A 61 14.62 9.87 -4.89
CA ALA A 61 14.10 9.81 -3.55
C ALA A 61 13.07 10.92 -3.36
N TYR A 62 12.00 10.61 -2.63
CA TYR A 62 11.00 11.59 -2.25
C TYR A 62 10.76 11.53 -0.74
N LYS A 63 10.52 12.70 -0.21
CA LYS A 63 10.38 12.93 1.21
C LYS A 63 9.09 12.32 1.73
N LEU A 64 9.18 11.53 2.80
CA LEU A 64 8.03 10.99 3.53
C LEU A 64 7.73 11.86 4.76
N ASP A 65 8.78 12.30 5.44
CA ASP A 65 8.72 13.24 6.57
C ASP A 65 10.06 14.01 6.69
N ALA A 66 10.32 14.64 7.81
CA ALA A 66 11.54 15.44 8.01
C ALA A 66 12.85 14.66 7.88
N THR A 67 12.83 13.34 8.11
CA THR A 67 14.02 12.49 8.18
C THR A 67 13.99 11.27 7.29
N HIS A 68 12.80 10.86 6.79
CA HIS A 68 12.62 9.67 5.99
C HIS A 68 12.33 10.00 4.52
N TYR A 69 13.01 9.28 3.66
CA TYR A 69 12.85 9.34 2.21
C TYR A 69 12.55 7.96 1.66
N ARG A 70 11.84 7.90 0.54
CA ARG A 70 11.61 6.66 -0.19
C ARG A 70 12.39 6.63 -1.49
N LEU A 71 13.19 5.58 -1.65
CA LEU A 71 13.98 5.30 -2.83
C LEU A 71 13.12 4.69 -3.94
N ASN A 72 13.33 5.20 -5.14
CA ASN A 72 12.98 4.59 -6.41
C ASN A 72 14.25 4.39 -7.23
N LEU A 73 14.55 3.15 -7.58
CA LEU A 73 15.73 2.82 -8.36
C LEU A 73 15.37 1.79 -9.43
N ILE A 74 15.55 2.15 -10.70
CA ILE A 74 15.33 1.28 -11.84
C ILE A 74 16.55 1.36 -12.76
N VAL A 75 17.00 0.21 -13.23
CA VAL A 75 18.06 0.09 -14.25
C VAL A 75 17.56 -0.87 -15.32
N ASP A 76 17.74 -0.51 -16.58
CA ASP A 76 17.44 -1.37 -17.73
C ASP A 76 18.13 -2.74 -17.52
N PRO A 77 17.39 -3.86 -17.52
CA PRO A 77 17.97 -5.19 -17.31
C PRO A 77 19.16 -5.50 -18.24
N ARG A 78 19.14 -5.00 -19.47
CA ARG A 78 20.19 -5.16 -20.46
C ARG A 78 21.49 -4.40 -20.10
N HIS A 79 21.37 -3.42 -19.20
CA HIS A 79 22.48 -2.59 -18.71
C HIS A 79 22.77 -2.83 -17.22
N SER A 80 22.15 -3.85 -16.63
CA SER A 80 22.38 -4.24 -15.24
C SER A 80 23.82 -4.78 -15.02
N ARG A 81 24.26 -4.88 -13.77
CA ARG A 81 25.57 -5.43 -13.36
C ARG A 81 26.80 -4.64 -13.87
N LYS A 82 26.61 -3.42 -14.38
CA LYS A 82 27.67 -2.51 -14.86
C LYS A 82 27.96 -1.35 -13.88
N GLY A 83 27.47 -1.43 -12.65
CA GLY A 83 27.68 -0.41 -11.62
C GLY A 83 26.67 0.75 -11.65
N SER A 84 25.83 0.87 -12.67
CA SER A 84 24.88 2.00 -12.83
C SER A 84 23.94 2.17 -11.63
N GLY A 85 23.36 1.07 -11.12
CA GLY A 85 22.48 1.11 -9.94
C GLY A 85 23.22 1.58 -8.68
N SER A 86 24.49 1.24 -8.53
CA SER A 86 25.30 1.68 -7.38
C SER A 86 25.60 3.17 -7.44
N GLN A 87 25.92 3.69 -8.64
CA GLN A 87 26.18 5.12 -8.83
C GLN A 87 24.91 5.96 -8.63
N LEU A 88 23.77 5.51 -9.14
CA LEU A 88 22.47 6.15 -8.90
C LEU A 88 22.13 6.17 -7.40
N LEU A 89 22.28 5.03 -6.73
CA LEU A 89 22.04 4.93 -5.29
C LEU A 89 22.92 5.89 -4.50
N GLN A 90 24.23 5.87 -4.75
CA GLN A 90 25.20 6.75 -4.09
C GLN A 90 24.79 8.21 -4.27
N LYS A 91 24.42 8.60 -5.49
CA LYS A 91 24.04 10.00 -5.77
C LYS A 91 22.75 10.40 -5.06
N VAL A 92 21.78 9.49 -4.99
CA VAL A 92 20.55 9.71 -4.23
C VAL A 92 20.86 9.84 -2.72
N GLU A 93 21.70 8.98 -2.17
CA GLU A 93 22.10 9.03 -0.76
C GLU A 93 22.79 10.36 -0.41
N GLU A 94 23.73 10.82 -1.25
CA GLU A 94 24.41 12.11 -1.06
C GLU A 94 23.42 13.29 -0.99
N GLU A 95 22.40 13.30 -1.85
CA GLU A 95 21.40 14.37 -1.85
C GLU A 95 20.44 14.27 -0.65
N VAL A 96 20.02 13.07 -0.28
CA VAL A 96 19.18 12.84 0.90
C VAL A 96 19.90 13.33 2.16
N VAL A 97 21.20 13.02 2.32
CA VAL A 97 22.02 13.52 3.44
C VAL A 97 22.14 15.04 3.39
N ARG A 98 22.33 15.63 2.20
CA ARG A 98 22.39 17.10 2.03
C ARG A 98 21.08 17.78 2.47
N GLU A 99 19.94 17.14 2.24
CA GLU A 99 18.62 17.59 2.71
C GLU A 99 18.33 17.21 4.17
N LYS A 100 19.33 16.71 4.92
CA LYS A 100 19.24 16.28 6.33
C LYS A 100 18.32 15.05 6.53
N GLY A 101 18.09 14.26 5.49
CA GLY A 101 17.48 12.94 5.60
C GLY A 101 18.39 11.97 6.37
N LYS A 102 17.78 11.09 7.13
CA LYS A 102 18.50 10.08 7.95
C LYS A 102 18.21 8.65 7.50
N TYR A 103 17.06 8.43 6.94
CA TYR A 103 16.60 7.10 6.59
C TYR A 103 16.11 7.04 5.15
N LEU A 104 16.54 5.99 4.45
CA LEU A 104 16.13 5.69 3.09
C LEU A 104 15.36 4.37 3.07
N GLN A 105 14.07 4.42 2.77
CA GLN A 105 13.22 3.24 2.62
C GLN A 105 13.22 2.76 1.19
N ALA A 106 13.22 1.45 0.98
CA ALA A 106 13.04 0.83 -0.34
C ALA A 106 11.96 -0.26 -0.29
N ARG A 107 11.29 -0.45 -1.42
CA ARG A 107 10.35 -1.54 -1.66
C ARG A 107 10.82 -2.34 -2.86
N VAL A 108 10.93 -3.64 -2.69
CA VAL A 108 11.43 -4.55 -3.72
C VAL A 108 10.47 -5.71 -3.87
N LEU A 109 10.11 -6.08 -5.09
CA LEU A 109 9.32 -7.28 -5.32
C LEU A 109 10.13 -8.52 -4.93
N GLU A 110 9.54 -9.40 -4.13
CA GLU A 110 10.18 -10.66 -3.70
C GLU A 110 10.58 -11.52 -4.90
N ALA A 111 9.83 -11.44 -5.99
CA ALA A 111 10.11 -12.10 -7.27
C ALA A 111 11.35 -11.54 -8.01
N MET A 112 11.99 -10.48 -7.48
CA MET A 112 13.22 -9.89 -8.03
C MET A 112 14.44 -10.15 -7.13
N PRO A 113 14.95 -11.39 -7.05
CA PRO A 113 16.04 -11.74 -6.11
C PRO A 113 17.31 -10.91 -6.33
N GLY A 114 17.59 -10.51 -7.56
CA GLY A 114 18.71 -9.62 -7.88
C GLY A 114 18.59 -8.25 -7.23
N SER A 115 17.38 -7.69 -7.15
CA SER A 115 17.10 -6.41 -6.49
C SER A 115 17.10 -6.55 -4.96
N VAL A 116 16.60 -7.67 -4.42
CA VAL A 116 16.69 -7.99 -2.99
C VAL A 116 18.15 -8.07 -2.55
N ASN A 117 18.97 -8.84 -3.27
CA ASN A 117 20.41 -8.98 -3.00
C ASN A 117 21.15 -7.64 -3.16
N PHE A 118 20.76 -6.82 -4.14
CA PHE A 118 21.32 -5.47 -4.28
C PHE A 118 21.06 -4.63 -3.04
N ALA A 119 19.82 -4.58 -2.56
CA ALA A 119 19.47 -3.80 -1.36
C ALA A 119 20.29 -4.27 -0.15
N LEU A 120 20.33 -5.58 0.13
CA LEU A 120 21.10 -6.15 1.24
C LEU A 120 22.60 -5.81 1.11
N SER A 121 23.21 -5.96 -0.08
CA SER A 121 24.62 -5.67 -0.30
C SER A 121 24.98 -4.17 -0.21
N ARG A 122 24.00 -3.30 -0.20
CA ARG A 122 24.15 -1.84 -0.06
C ARG A 122 23.79 -1.32 1.34
N GLY A 123 23.69 -2.22 2.32
CA GLY A 123 23.46 -1.86 3.72
C GLY A 123 22.00 -1.60 4.09
N PHE A 124 21.05 -1.96 3.23
CA PHE A 124 19.66 -1.96 3.60
C PHE A 124 19.33 -3.15 4.50
N THR A 125 18.57 -2.90 5.55
CA THR A 125 18.03 -3.92 6.45
C THR A 125 16.58 -4.22 6.07
N GLN A 126 16.25 -5.50 5.94
CA GLN A 126 14.87 -5.93 5.71
C GLN A 126 14.04 -5.68 6.96
N ILE A 127 12.88 -5.02 6.80
CA ILE A 127 11.96 -4.71 7.91
C ILE A 127 10.84 -5.75 7.96
N HIS A 128 10.13 -5.97 6.85
CA HIS A 128 9.08 -6.97 6.74
C HIS A 128 8.73 -7.29 5.29
N VAL A 129 7.86 -8.28 5.12
CA VAL A 129 7.31 -8.65 3.81
C VAL A 129 5.80 -8.38 3.81
N MET A 130 5.35 -7.58 2.85
CA MET A 130 3.94 -7.41 2.54
C MET A 130 3.50 -8.55 1.62
N ARG A 131 2.68 -9.46 2.12
CA ARG A 131 2.16 -10.58 1.34
C ARG A 131 1.02 -10.12 0.44
N GLY A 132 1.23 -10.23 -0.87
CA GLY A 132 0.19 -10.03 -1.87
C GLY A 132 -0.75 -11.23 -1.92
N MET A 133 -2.05 -10.98 -1.97
CA MET A 133 -3.09 -12.01 -2.04
C MET A 133 -4.18 -11.59 -3.01
N SER A 134 -4.79 -12.53 -3.70
CA SER A 134 -5.88 -12.28 -4.63
C SER A 134 -7.03 -13.26 -4.47
N LEU A 135 -8.22 -12.83 -4.89
CA LEU A 135 -9.45 -13.60 -4.88
C LEU A 135 -10.22 -13.34 -6.18
N ARG A 136 -10.61 -14.38 -6.89
CA ARG A 136 -11.56 -14.28 -8.02
C ARG A 136 -12.98 -14.39 -7.50
N ALA A 137 -13.91 -13.61 -8.05
CA ALA A 137 -15.31 -13.63 -7.67
C ALA A 137 -15.94 -15.05 -7.76
N VAL A 138 -15.53 -15.82 -8.76
CA VAL A 138 -16.02 -17.20 -8.97
C VAL A 138 -15.62 -18.18 -7.87
N ASP A 139 -14.58 -17.86 -7.10
CA ASP A 139 -14.10 -18.67 -5.98
C ASP A 139 -14.72 -18.24 -4.63
N PHE A 140 -15.55 -17.19 -4.63
CA PHE A 140 -16.17 -16.63 -3.44
C PHE A 140 -17.65 -17.02 -3.30
N SER A 141 -18.10 -17.32 -2.09
CA SER A 141 -19.50 -17.56 -1.79
C SER A 141 -19.90 -16.84 -0.51
N PHE A 142 -20.78 -15.86 -0.63
CA PHE A 142 -21.28 -15.09 0.52
C PHE A 142 -22.15 -15.96 1.46
N GLY A 143 -22.84 -16.97 0.94
CA GLY A 143 -23.70 -17.85 1.75
C GLY A 143 -23.01 -18.46 2.98
N LYS A 144 -21.71 -18.69 2.90
CA LYS A 144 -20.89 -19.17 4.04
C LYS A 144 -20.85 -18.21 5.22
N TRP A 145 -21.19 -16.94 5.03
CA TRP A 145 -21.05 -15.86 6.03
C TRP A 145 -22.41 -15.34 6.51
N THR A 146 -23.52 -15.84 5.97
CA THR A 146 -24.88 -15.38 6.32
C THR A 146 -25.18 -15.64 7.80
N GLN A 147 -24.85 -16.80 8.31
CA GLN A 147 -25.06 -17.14 9.73
C GLN A 147 -24.25 -16.19 10.63
N LEU A 148 -22.97 -15.94 10.34
CA LEU A 148 -22.15 -14.98 11.09
C LEU A 148 -22.79 -13.58 11.12
N GLY A 149 -23.35 -13.15 9.98
CA GLY A 149 -24.09 -11.89 9.89
C GLY A 149 -25.31 -11.85 10.79
N GLN A 150 -26.10 -12.92 10.84
CA GLN A 150 -27.27 -13.07 11.72
C GLN A 150 -26.86 -13.03 13.19
N GLU A 151 -25.78 -13.74 13.57
CA GLU A 151 -25.25 -13.76 14.93
C GLU A 151 -24.77 -12.35 15.36
N LEU A 152 -24.10 -11.61 14.47
CA LEU A 152 -23.70 -10.23 14.77
C LEU A 152 -24.94 -9.31 14.90
N ALA A 153 -25.92 -9.44 14.00
CA ALA A 153 -27.16 -8.64 14.07
C ALA A 153 -27.95 -8.94 15.37
N ALA A 154 -28.05 -10.20 15.77
CA ALA A 154 -28.70 -10.61 17.02
C ALA A 154 -28.01 -10.02 18.28
N ARG A 155 -26.72 -9.70 18.16
CA ARG A 155 -25.95 -9.02 19.21
C ARG A 155 -26.05 -7.50 19.16
N GLY A 156 -26.88 -6.94 18.26
CA GLY A 156 -27.10 -5.51 18.12
C GLY A 156 -26.08 -4.79 17.21
N PHE A 157 -25.29 -5.52 16.42
CA PHE A 157 -24.44 -4.89 15.44
C PHE A 157 -25.22 -4.53 14.16
N VAL A 158 -25.01 -3.33 13.66
CA VAL A 158 -25.72 -2.79 12.50
C VAL A 158 -24.73 -2.49 11.39
N LEU A 159 -24.99 -3.05 10.22
CA LEU A 159 -24.20 -2.83 9.01
C LEU A 159 -24.75 -1.64 8.23
N THR A 160 -23.85 -0.76 7.81
CA THR A 160 -24.16 0.43 7.00
C THR A 160 -23.00 0.71 6.02
N ASN A 161 -23.07 1.82 5.30
CA ASN A 161 -21.99 2.29 4.45
C ASN A 161 -21.73 3.78 4.63
N LEU A 162 -20.56 4.23 4.16
CA LEU A 162 -20.13 5.62 4.36
C LEU A 162 -21.08 6.63 3.71
N LYS A 163 -21.66 6.31 2.53
CA LYS A 163 -22.61 7.21 1.86
C LYS A 163 -23.80 7.51 2.77
N LYS A 164 -24.48 6.45 3.26
CA LYS A 164 -25.63 6.60 4.18
C LYS A 164 -25.27 7.32 5.47
N GLU A 165 -24.11 7.01 6.04
CA GLU A 165 -23.68 7.67 7.28
C GLU A 165 -23.40 9.15 7.06
N CYS A 166 -22.78 9.56 5.96
CA CYS A 166 -22.55 10.97 5.64
C CYS A 166 -23.85 11.73 5.33
N GLU A 167 -24.87 11.07 4.76
CA GLU A 167 -26.17 11.68 4.51
C GLU A 167 -26.96 11.94 5.81
N SER A 168 -26.78 11.11 6.84
CA SER A 168 -27.53 11.17 8.10
C SER A 168 -26.75 11.79 9.27
N ASN A 169 -25.42 11.91 9.15
CA ASN A 169 -24.55 12.32 10.24
C ASN A 169 -23.36 13.13 9.73
N CYS A 170 -23.34 14.43 9.99
CA CYS A 170 -22.25 15.33 9.61
C CYS A 170 -20.90 14.97 10.28
N ASP A 171 -20.92 14.18 11.36
CA ASP A 171 -19.73 13.75 12.11
C ASP A 171 -19.18 12.38 11.66
N ALA A 172 -19.73 11.78 10.60
CA ALA A 172 -19.37 10.43 10.15
C ALA A 172 -17.85 10.25 9.90
N ILE A 173 -17.22 11.22 9.26
CA ILE A 173 -15.77 11.18 8.99
C ILE A 173 -14.96 11.26 10.29
N ASN A 174 -15.34 12.10 11.27
CA ASN A 174 -14.63 12.17 12.55
C ASN A 174 -14.76 10.85 13.33
N LYS A 175 -15.94 10.22 13.34
CA LYS A 175 -16.12 8.89 13.93
C LYS A 175 -15.24 7.83 13.27
N LEU A 176 -15.04 7.89 11.94
CA LEU A 176 -14.10 7.01 11.25
C LEU A 176 -12.66 7.30 11.61
N VAL A 177 -12.26 8.55 11.73
CA VAL A 177 -10.92 8.95 12.18
C VAL A 177 -10.63 8.40 13.58
N GLU A 178 -11.56 8.53 14.50
CA GLU A 178 -11.42 7.98 15.85
C GLU A 178 -11.34 6.44 15.83
N LEU A 179 -12.20 5.76 15.09
CA LEU A 179 -12.10 4.31 14.91
C LEU A 179 -10.75 3.91 14.31
N HIS A 180 -10.25 4.68 13.33
CA HIS A 180 -8.97 4.40 12.69
C HIS A 180 -7.80 4.50 13.66
N LYS A 181 -7.78 5.48 14.56
CA LYS A 181 -6.77 5.57 15.63
C LYS A 181 -6.74 4.29 16.48
N PHE A 182 -7.90 3.80 16.92
CA PHE A 182 -7.99 2.56 17.68
C PHE A 182 -7.63 1.32 16.85
N ALA A 183 -8.09 1.24 15.61
CA ALA A 183 -7.84 0.10 14.73
C ALA A 183 -6.35 -0.07 14.42
N ARG A 184 -5.59 1.04 14.33
CA ARG A 184 -4.14 1.02 14.09
C ARG A 184 -3.32 0.53 15.28
N GLN A 185 -3.89 0.52 16.50
CA GLN A 185 -3.20 -0.04 17.65
C GLN A 185 -2.93 -1.53 17.45
N GLY A 186 -1.65 -1.89 17.44
CA GLY A 186 -1.19 -3.26 17.18
C GLY A 186 -1.13 -3.65 15.69
N TRP A 187 -1.25 -2.70 14.77
CA TRP A 187 -0.78 -2.94 13.42
C TRP A 187 0.75 -3.06 13.43
N PRO A 188 1.32 -4.00 12.66
CA PRO A 188 2.76 -4.06 12.51
C PRO A 188 3.25 -2.70 12.02
N SER A 189 4.18 -2.09 12.74
CA SER A 189 4.83 -0.89 12.19
C SER A 189 5.50 -1.27 10.87
N PRO A 190 5.20 -0.59 9.78
CA PRO A 190 5.85 -0.87 8.52
C PRO A 190 7.35 -0.54 8.55
N ASP A 191 7.80 0.26 9.50
CA ASP A 191 9.18 0.67 9.69
C ASP A 191 9.38 1.06 11.17
N PRO A 192 10.25 0.37 11.92
CA PRO A 192 10.49 0.67 13.32
C PRO A 192 11.15 2.03 13.55
N THR A 193 11.81 2.60 12.53
CA THR A 193 12.45 3.91 12.59
C THR A 193 11.46 5.05 12.32
N TRP A 194 10.29 4.74 11.75
CA TRP A 194 9.31 5.71 11.31
C TRP A 194 8.02 5.64 12.15
N GLN A 195 7.74 6.71 12.85
CA GLN A 195 6.43 6.89 13.48
C GLN A 195 5.46 7.45 12.44
N LEU A 196 4.41 6.70 12.19
CA LEU A 196 3.32 7.17 11.31
C LEU A 196 2.77 8.48 11.89
N ASP A 197 2.63 9.48 11.04
CA ASP A 197 1.97 10.73 11.41
C ASP A 197 0.58 10.44 11.97
N GLY A 198 0.40 10.74 13.25
CA GLY A 198 -0.86 10.59 13.99
C GLY A 198 -1.71 11.85 13.98
N SER A 199 -1.34 12.88 13.18
CA SER A 199 -2.14 14.09 13.05
C SER A 199 -3.56 13.76 12.57
N VAL A 200 -4.52 14.55 12.99
CA VAL A 200 -5.93 14.38 12.60
C VAL A 200 -6.06 14.45 11.08
N ASP A 201 -5.31 15.31 10.41
CA ASP A 201 -5.36 15.48 8.96
C ASP A 201 -4.83 14.27 8.22
N SER A 202 -3.70 13.70 8.66
CA SER A 202 -3.15 12.45 8.12
C SER A 202 -4.09 11.26 8.29
N LEU A 203 -4.78 11.19 9.43
CA LEU A 203 -5.77 10.14 9.71
C LEU A 203 -7.08 10.34 8.93
N ARG A 204 -7.45 11.58 8.62
CA ARG A 204 -8.66 11.97 7.90
C ARG A 204 -8.53 11.77 6.39
N ALA A 205 -7.38 12.08 5.81
CA ALA A 205 -7.15 12.08 4.37
C ALA A 205 -7.62 10.80 3.65
N PRO A 206 -7.40 9.57 4.16
CA PRO A 206 -7.89 8.35 3.52
C PRO A 206 -9.40 8.26 3.41
N PHE A 207 -10.17 8.94 4.29
CA PHE A 207 -11.63 8.88 4.31
C PHE A 207 -12.29 9.99 3.50
N THR A 208 -11.64 11.14 3.37
CA THR A 208 -12.16 12.28 2.57
C THR A 208 -11.95 12.08 1.06
N SER A 209 -11.03 11.22 0.66
CA SER A 209 -10.72 10.91 -0.74
C SER A 209 -11.40 9.63 -1.26
N ILE A 210 -12.37 9.07 -0.52
CA ILE A 210 -13.07 7.84 -0.92
C ILE A 210 -13.92 8.10 -2.16
N LYS A 211 -13.57 7.38 -3.26
CA LYS A 211 -14.24 7.53 -4.55
C LYS A 211 -15.60 6.81 -4.61
N TYR A 212 -15.76 5.72 -3.85
CA TYR A 212 -16.96 4.87 -3.86
C TYR A 212 -17.47 4.69 -2.43
N PRO A 213 -18.12 5.73 -1.81
CA PRO A 213 -18.55 5.67 -0.42
C PRO A 213 -19.66 4.63 -0.17
N GLU A 214 -20.46 4.27 -1.19
CA GLU A 214 -21.44 3.19 -1.14
C GLU A 214 -20.80 1.81 -0.97
N HIS A 215 -19.55 1.63 -1.45
CA HIS A 215 -18.73 0.42 -1.30
C HIS A 215 -17.73 0.52 -0.13
N PHE A 216 -17.95 1.42 0.79
CA PHE A 216 -17.19 1.50 2.04
C PHE A 216 -18.08 1.06 3.18
N SER A 217 -17.93 -0.17 3.63
CA SER A 217 -18.78 -0.80 4.66
C SER A 217 -18.33 -0.44 6.06
N ILE A 218 -19.29 -0.11 6.92
CA ILE A 218 -19.11 0.23 8.32
C ILE A 218 -20.00 -0.68 9.16
N LEU A 219 -19.46 -1.23 10.26
CA LEU A 219 -20.24 -1.93 11.27
C LEU A 219 -20.34 -1.03 12.51
N LYS A 220 -21.56 -0.89 13.01
CA LYS A 220 -21.90 -0.10 14.19
C LYS A 220 -22.33 -1.01 15.34
N PHE A 221 -22.08 -0.54 16.55
CA PHE A 221 -22.73 -1.05 17.76
C PHE A 221 -23.27 0.15 18.54
N LYS A 222 -24.59 0.23 18.67
CA LYS A 222 -25.26 1.47 19.12
C LYS A 222 -24.83 2.61 18.18
N GLU A 223 -24.41 3.74 18.73
CA GLU A 223 -23.97 4.93 17.95
C GLU A 223 -22.50 4.91 17.54
N ASN A 224 -21.73 3.87 17.94
CA ASN A 224 -20.29 3.83 17.72
C ASN A 224 -19.94 3.01 16.46
N TYR A 225 -19.02 3.51 15.65
CA TYR A 225 -18.39 2.72 14.62
C TYR A 225 -17.36 1.79 15.23
N ILE A 226 -17.47 0.49 14.92
CA ILE A 226 -16.62 -0.54 15.54
C ILE A 226 -15.77 -1.30 14.52
N GLY A 227 -16.08 -1.16 13.25
CA GLY A 227 -15.30 -1.75 12.16
C GLY A 227 -15.59 -1.10 10.82
N PHE A 228 -14.62 -1.11 9.93
CA PHE A 228 -14.76 -0.63 8.55
C PHE A 228 -13.95 -1.49 7.58
N THR A 229 -14.36 -1.49 6.32
CA THR A 229 -13.60 -2.08 5.21
C THR A 229 -14.02 -1.51 3.87
N SER A 230 -13.13 -1.58 2.88
CA SER A 230 -13.46 -1.38 1.49
C SER A 230 -12.57 -2.21 0.58
N ALA A 231 -13.18 -2.95 -0.36
CA ALA A 231 -12.47 -3.70 -1.39
C ALA A 231 -12.13 -2.81 -2.62
N LYS A 232 -12.89 -1.73 -2.85
CA LYS A 232 -12.65 -0.78 -3.96
C LYS A 232 -11.72 0.37 -3.58
N ASN A 233 -11.70 0.77 -2.30
CA ASN A 233 -10.88 1.88 -1.81
C ASN A 233 -9.67 1.34 -1.06
N LEU A 234 -8.63 0.99 -1.79
CA LEU A 234 -7.48 0.25 -1.29
C LEU A 234 -6.65 0.97 -0.23
N ALA A 235 -6.71 2.30 -0.21
CA ALA A 235 -5.93 3.11 0.72
C ALA A 235 -6.39 3.00 2.19
N THR A 236 -7.62 2.54 2.43
CA THR A 236 -8.20 2.53 3.79
C THR A 236 -8.08 1.19 4.52
N GLY A 237 -7.94 0.09 3.78
CA GLY A 237 -7.81 -1.26 4.35
C GLY A 237 -9.04 -1.72 5.14
N THR A 238 -8.79 -2.55 6.16
CA THR A 238 -9.82 -3.05 7.09
C THR A 238 -9.39 -2.74 8.51
N GLY A 239 -10.25 -2.11 9.28
CA GLY A 239 -10.01 -1.78 10.68
C GLY A 239 -11.14 -2.29 11.58
N VAL A 240 -10.78 -2.80 12.78
CA VAL A 240 -11.72 -3.20 13.83
C VAL A 240 -11.21 -2.67 15.16
N HIS A 241 -12.10 -2.02 15.91
CA HIS A 241 -11.80 -1.53 17.24
C HIS A 241 -11.34 -2.69 18.15
N PRO A 242 -10.27 -2.55 18.93
CA PRO A 242 -9.67 -3.65 19.71
C PRO A 242 -10.65 -4.48 20.53
N GLN A 243 -11.60 -3.84 21.20
CA GLN A 243 -12.61 -4.50 22.04
C GLN A 243 -13.58 -5.42 21.27
N TYR A 244 -13.68 -5.26 19.94
CA TYR A 244 -14.58 -6.06 19.10
C TYR A 244 -13.82 -7.01 18.18
N ARG A 245 -12.51 -7.20 18.41
CA ARG A 245 -11.70 -8.20 17.70
C ARG A 245 -12.09 -9.61 18.16
N ASN A 246 -11.74 -10.59 17.32
CA ASN A 246 -12.03 -12.03 17.54
C ASN A 246 -13.52 -12.41 17.57
N LEU A 247 -14.43 -11.48 17.24
CA LEU A 247 -15.87 -11.72 17.13
C LEU A 247 -16.34 -12.00 15.69
N GLY A 248 -15.41 -12.15 14.75
CA GLY A 248 -15.75 -12.34 13.34
C GLY A 248 -16.01 -11.04 12.56
N VAL A 249 -15.98 -9.88 13.20
CA VAL A 249 -16.31 -8.56 12.60
C VAL A 249 -15.53 -8.29 11.30
N ALA A 250 -14.20 -8.44 11.30
CA ALA A 250 -13.40 -8.22 10.10
C ALA A 250 -13.76 -9.17 8.96
N THR A 251 -14.00 -10.44 9.28
CA THR A 251 -14.37 -11.47 8.31
C THR A 251 -15.71 -11.15 7.67
N TYR A 252 -16.73 -10.84 8.49
CA TYR A 252 -18.06 -10.52 7.99
C TYR A 252 -18.08 -9.23 7.16
N LEU A 253 -17.46 -8.17 7.66
CA LEU A 253 -17.35 -6.91 6.91
C LEU A 253 -16.73 -7.10 5.53
N LYS A 254 -15.59 -7.81 5.48
CA LYS A 254 -14.94 -8.09 4.19
C LYS A 254 -15.79 -8.98 3.30
N ALA A 255 -16.41 -10.03 3.84
CA ALA A 255 -17.28 -10.92 3.08
C ALA A 255 -18.46 -10.15 2.46
N PHE A 256 -19.13 -9.32 3.26
CA PHE A 256 -20.24 -8.50 2.81
C PHE A 256 -19.81 -7.50 1.72
N ASN A 257 -18.69 -6.80 1.96
CA ASN A 257 -18.17 -5.80 1.02
C ASN A 257 -17.72 -6.42 -0.31
N ILE A 258 -17.09 -7.60 -0.28
CA ILE A 258 -16.74 -8.37 -1.47
C ILE A 258 -18.01 -8.71 -2.25
N ASN A 259 -19.06 -9.22 -1.57
CA ASN A 259 -20.33 -9.55 -2.21
C ASN A 259 -20.97 -8.34 -2.91
N GLN A 260 -21.04 -7.19 -2.23
CA GLN A 260 -21.54 -5.96 -2.85
C GLN A 260 -20.73 -5.54 -4.08
N CYS A 261 -19.41 -5.72 -4.05
CA CYS A 261 -18.56 -5.41 -5.20
C CYS A 261 -18.77 -6.40 -6.34
N ILE A 262 -19.02 -7.69 -6.06
CA ILE A 262 -19.38 -8.71 -7.08
C ILE A 262 -20.71 -8.35 -7.73
N GLU A 263 -21.72 -8.00 -6.93
CA GLU A 263 -23.03 -7.55 -7.43
C GLU A 263 -22.92 -6.29 -8.32
N ALA A 264 -21.91 -5.45 -8.07
CA ALA A 264 -21.55 -4.29 -8.87
C ALA A 264 -20.62 -4.59 -10.06
N GLY A 265 -20.39 -5.90 -10.38
CA GLY A 265 -19.64 -6.34 -11.56
C GLY A 265 -18.13 -6.53 -11.36
N GLU A 266 -17.62 -6.41 -10.12
CA GLU A 266 -16.21 -6.73 -9.86
C GLU A 266 -15.97 -8.23 -9.86
N ASN A 267 -14.94 -8.68 -10.56
CA ASN A 267 -14.63 -10.09 -10.71
C ASN A 267 -13.29 -10.52 -10.10
N TYR A 268 -12.50 -9.55 -9.61
CA TYR A 268 -11.18 -9.80 -9.07
C TYR A 268 -10.84 -8.82 -7.93
N PHE A 269 -10.32 -9.38 -6.84
CA PHE A 269 -9.98 -8.64 -5.63
C PHE A 269 -8.54 -8.88 -5.24
N GLU A 270 -7.87 -7.83 -4.79
CA GLU A 270 -6.51 -7.89 -4.30
C GLU A 270 -6.43 -7.38 -2.87
N SER A 271 -5.47 -7.89 -2.15
CA SER A 271 -5.14 -7.47 -0.79
C SER A 271 -3.65 -7.63 -0.57
N ALA A 272 -3.07 -6.78 0.25
CA ALA A 272 -1.71 -6.96 0.73
C ALA A 272 -1.68 -6.76 2.25
N THR A 273 -0.96 -7.62 2.96
CA THR A 273 -0.89 -7.53 4.42
C THR A 273 0.44 -8.04 4.97
N ALA A 274 0.95 -7.35 6.00
CA ALA A 274 2.01 -7.84 6.88
C ALA A 274 1.44 -8.38 8.21
N SER A 275 0.11 -8.31 8.41
CA SER A 275 -0.56 -8.71 9.65
C SER A 275 -1.01 -10.18 9.58
N PRO A 276 -0.46 -11.10 10.42
CA PRO A 276 -0.90 -12.49 10.44
C PRO A 276 -2.39 -12.68 10.74
N PRO A 277 -3.03 -11.90 11.64
CA PRO A 277 -4.48 -11.97 11.81
C PRO A 277 -5.27 -11.62 10.56
N MET A 278 -4.86 -10.57 9.82
CA MET A 278 -5.52 -10.17 8.57
C MET A 278 -5.28 -11.18 7.45
N GLN A 279 -4.08 -11.79 7.39
CA GLN A 279 -3.80 -12.89 6.48
C GLN A 279 -4.79 -14.04 6.69
N ARG A 280 -5.00 -14.48 7.94
CA ARG A 280 -6.00 -15.53 8.26
C ARG A 280 -7.42 -15.14 7.86
N VAL A 281 -7.81 -13.87 8.01
CA VAL A 281 -9.12 -13.39 7.53
C VAL A 281 -9.21 -13.52 6.00
N ASN A 282 -8.18 -13.10 5.28
CA ASN A 282 -8.14 -13.21 3.83
C ASN A 282 -8.21 -14.67 3.36
N GLU A 283 -7.41 -15.56 3.96
CA GLU A 283 -7.42 -17.01 3.64
C GLU A 283 -8.80 -17.65 3.87
N LYS A 284 -9.48 -17.31 4.97
CA LYS A 284 -10.86 -17.77 5.24
C LYS A 284 -11.85 -17.32 4.16
N LEU A 285 -11.64 -16.14 3.59
CA LEU A 285 -12.47 -15.59 2.50
C LEU A 285 -12.13 -16.19 1.13
N GLY A 286 -11.09 -17.01 1.03
CA GLY A 286 -10.66 -17.65 -0.20
C GLY A 286 -9.55 -16.92 -0.96
N TYR A 287 -8.99 -15.86 -0.39
CA TYR A 287 -7.79 -15.25 -0.97
C TYR A 287 -6.62 -16.23 -0.96
N ARG A 288 -5.86 -16.22 -2.02
CA ARG A 288 -4.62 -17.01 -2.18
C ARG A 288 -3.44 -16.07 -2.40
N PHE A 289 -2.26 -16.50 -1.95
CA PHE A 289 -1.02 -15.76 -2.24
C PHE A 289 -0.84 -15.63 -3.76
N ASN A 290 -0.42 -14.45 -4.16
CA ASN A 290 0.00 -14.17 -5.53
C ASN A 290 1.51 -13.85 -5.56
N SER A 291 2.09 -13.75 -6.76
CA SER A 291 3.52 -13.50 -6.97
C SER A 291 3.97 -12.08 -6.61
N VAL A 292 3.09 -11.28 -6.02
CA VAL A 292 3.32 -9.84 -5.82
C VAL A 292 3.58 -9.51 -4.35
N SER A 293 4.41 -10.32 -3.70
CA SER A 293 4.93 -9.97 -2.37
C SER A 293 6.00 -8.90 -2.48
N GLU A 294 5.96 -7.94 -1.58
CA GLU A 294 6.87 -6.81 -1.51
C GLU A 294 7.73 -6.90 -0.25
N VAL A 295 9.03 -6.97 -0.43
CA VAL A 295 10.01 -6.87 0.66
C VAL A 295 10.29 -5.40 0.94
N ARG A 296 10.17 -4.99 2.18
CA ARG A 296 10.45 -3.62 2.62
C ARG A 296 11.78 -3.55 3.34
N PHE A 297 12.52 -2.51 3.01
CA PHE A 297 13.85 -2.24 3.50
C PHE A 297 13.97 -0.84 4.05
N VAL A 298 14.89 -0.66 4.99
CA VAL A 298 15.36 0.65 5.47
C VAL A 298 16.88 0.65 5.55
N LYS A 299 17.48 1.81 5.27
CA LYS A 299 18.89 2.09 5.47
C LYS A 299 19.02 3.40 6.25
N GLU A 300 19.84 3.41 7.28
CA GLU A 300 20.33 4.62 7.93
C GLU A 300 21.50 5.19 7.12
N LEU A 301 21.50 6.51 6.89
CA LEU A 301 22.46 7.24 6.05
C LEU A 301 23.49 8.00 6.86
#